data_c0896846051d713947bd90d2f61cfb58
#
_entry.id   c0896846051d713947bd90d2f61cfb58
#
_cell.length_a   1.000
_cell.length_b   1.000
_cell.length_c   1.000
_cell.angle_alpha   90.00
_cell.angle_beta   90.00
_cell.angle_gamma   90.00
#
_symmetry.space_group_name_H-M   'P 1'
#
loop_
_entity.id
_entity.type
_entity.pdbx_description
1 polymer ?
#
loop_
_entity_poly.entity_id
_entity_poly.type
_entity_poly.pdbx_seq_one_letter_code
_entity_poly.pdbx_strand_id
1 'polypeptide(L)'
;QVHHMVSEVTATLKENINPFEMLLSALPGGSITGAPKIRAMQIIDELEGAPRGAYCGSMGYFNFDGTGCWNILIRSIQKYQDNVSIWAGGGITIASDCDAEYQECFDKVSAMLDLLNTWYQPEKNQEKSES
;
A
#
# COMPACT_ATOMS: atom_id res chain seq x y z
N GLN A 1 13.42 -14.54 -0.62
CA GLN A 1 12.86 -14.25 0.71
C GLN A 1 13.23 -12.82 1.06
N VAL A 2 12.23 -12.02 1.45
CA VAL A 2 12.45 -10.66 1.92
C VAL A 2 12.61 -10.70 3.44
N HIS A 3 13.74 -10.19 3.94
CA HIS A 3 13.96 -10.06 5.36
C HIS A 3 13.37 -8.74 5.86
N HIS A 4 12.62 -8.80 6.96
CA HIS A 4 12.04 -7.63 7.58
C HIS A 4 12.70 -7.33 8.92
N MET A 5 13.08 -6.08 9.12
CA MET A 5 13.46 -5.57 10.44
C MET A 5 12.20 -4.99 11.09
N VAL A 6 11.97 -5.36 12.34
CA VAL A 6 10.81 -4.91 13.11
C VAL A 6 11.27 -4.19 14.35
N SER A 7 10.66 -3.04 14.63
CA SER A 7 10.80 -2.32 15.89
C SER A 7 9.42 -2.11 16.49
N GLU A 8 9.32 -2.29 17.80
CA GLU A 8 8.10 -1.99 18.55
C GLU A 8 8.25 -0.64 19.23
N VAL A 9 7.29 0.25 19.00
CA VAL A 9 7.22 1.57 19.62
C VAL A 9 5.91 1.69 20.36
N THR A 10 5.98 1.98 21.66
CA THR A 10 4.82 2.09 22.53
C THR A 10 4.69 3.48 23.09
N ALA A 11 3.46 3.93 23.30
CA ALA A 11 3.15 5.21 23.93
C ALA A 11 1.80 5.13 24.64
N THR A 12 1.60 6.03 25.60
CA THR A 12 0.31 6.19 26.28
C THR A 12 -0.42 7.38 25.70
N LEU A 13 -1.70 7.19 25.34
CA LEU A 13 -2.56 8.29 24.89
C LEU A 13 -2.72 9.31 26.01
N LYS A 14 -2.74 10.59 25.64
CA LYS A 14 -3.11 11.66 26.56
C LYS A 14 -4.55 11.47 27.03
N GLU A 15 -4.83 11.95 28.24
CA GLU A 15 -6.20 11.97 28.78
C GLU A 15 -7.14 12.71 27.82
N ASN A 16 -8.38 12.22 27.72
CA ASN A 16 -9.43 12.77 26.87
C ASN A 16 -9.20 12.69 25.34
N ILE A 17 -8.24 11.88 24.88
CA ILE A 17 -8.08 11.61 23.46
C ILE A 17 -8.87 10.34 23.10
N ASN A 18 -9.78 10.48 22.15
CA ASN A 18 -10.49 9.34 21.57
C ASN A 18 -9.54 8.53 20.69
N PRO A 19 -9.39 7.20 20.89
CA PRO A 19 -8.52 6.36 20.07
C PRO A 19 -8.85 6.43 18.56
N PHE A 20 -10.11 6.61 18.22
CA PHE A 20 -10.53 6.72 16.82
C PHE A 20 -10.05 8.04 16.18
N GLU A 21 -10.15 9.15 16.89
CA GLU A 21 -9.63 10.43 16.43
C GLU A 21 -8.11 10.40 16.26
N MET A 22 -7.40 9.75 17.18
CA MET A 22 -5.96 9.54 17.08
C MET A 22 -5.61 8.74 15.82
N LEU A 23 -6.32 7.65 15.56
CA LEU A 23 -6.14 6.85 14.35
C LEU A 23 -6.35 7.68 13.08
N LEU A 24 -7.44 8.43 12.99
CA LEU A 24 -7.74 9.28 11.82
C LEU A 24 -6.67 10.34 11.59
N SER A 25 -6.10 10.89 12.65
CA SER A 25 -5.02 11.89 12.53
C SER A 25 -3.69 11.28 12.07
N ALA A 26 -3.46 10.00 12.35
CA ALA A 26 -2.26 9.28 11.95
C ALA A 26 -2.31 8.73 10.52
N LEU A 27 -3.50 8.58 9.95
CA LEU A 27 -3.69 8.05 8.60
C LEU A 27 -3.68 9.16 7.52
N PRO A 28 -3.19 8.83 6.32
CA PRO A 28 -2.36 7.69 5.99
C PRO A 28 -0.97 7.78 6.63
N GLY A 29 -0.30 6.62 6.81
CA GLY A 29 1.01 6.56 7.43
C GLY A 29 2.07 7.35 6.66
N GLY A 30 2.80 8.23 7.34
CA GLY A 30 3.81 9.09 6.70
C GLY A 30 4.98 8.30 6.11
N SER A 31 5.35 7.17 6.70
CA SER A 31 6.39 6.30 6.14
C SER A 31 5.98 5.60 4.84
N ILE A 32 4.68 5.53 4.57
CA ILE A 32 4.13 4.92 3.35
C ILE A 32 3.89 5.95 2.26
N THR A 33 3.47 7.15 2.62
CA THR A 33 3.20 8.24 1.67
C THR A 33 4.41 9.12 1.40
N GLY A 34 5.19 9.40 2.40
CA GLY A 34 6.37 10.24 2.35
C GLY A 34 6.31 11.43 3.31
N ALA A 35 7.41 12.18 3.36
CA ALA A 35 7.54 13.35 4.22
C ALA A 35 8.07 14.56 3.42
N PRO A 36 7.51 15.76 3.60
CA PRO A 36 6.32 16.08 4.39
C PRO A 36 5.04 15.43 3.85
N LYS A 37 4.22 14.86 4.72
CA LYS A 37 3.10 14.00 4.32
C LYS A 37 2.13 14.63 3.32
N ILE A 38 1.65 15.84 3.59
CA ILE A 38 0.67 16.51 2.73
C ILE A 38 1.26 16.77 1.34
N ARG A 39 2.49 17.26 1.28
CA ARG A 39 3.13 17.55 -0.02
C ARG A 39 3.41 16.26 -0.82
N ALA A 40 3.85 15.21 -0.15
CA ALA A 40 4.05 13.91 -0.77
C ALA A 40 2.73 13.37 -1.37
N MET A 41 1.63 13.46 -0.64
CA MET A 41 0.32 13.06 -1.12
C MET A 41 -0.15 13.87 -2.34
N GLN A 42 0.09 15.17 -2.35
CA GLN A 42 -0.23 16.02 -3.52
C GLN A 42 0.55 15.58 -4.76
N ILE A 43 1.83 15.29 -4.62
CA ILE A 43 2.67 14.82 -5.73
C ILE A 43 2.20 13.45 -6.24
N ILE A 44 1.85 12.55 -5.34
CA ILE A 44 1.29 11.23 -5.70
C ILE A 44 0.00 11.40 -6.51
N ASP A 45 -0.90 12.27 -6.06
CA ASP A 45 -2.16 12.54 -6.76
C ASP A 45 -1.94 13.12 -8.16
N GLU A 46 -0.99 14.05 -8.28
CA GLU A 46 -0.62 14.64 -9.58
C GLU A 46 -0.02 13.61 -10.56
N LEU A 47 0.81 12.68 -10.07
CA LEU A 47 1.58 11.77 -10.91
C LEU A 47 0.87 10.47 -11.24
N GLU A 48 0.08 9.93 -10.33
CA GLU A 48 -0.54 8.60 -10.54
C GLU A 48 -1.82 8.64 -11.38
N GLY A 49 -2.50 9.74 -11.45
CA GLY A 49 -3.66 9.95 -12.32
C GLY A 49 -4.89 9.07 -12.05
N ALA A 50 -4.84 8.18 -11.05
CA ALA A 50 -5.95 7.32 -10.64
C ALA A 50 -5.90 7.06 -9.12
N PRO A 51 -7.06 6.92 -8.46
CA PRO A 51 -7.10 6.61 -7.03
C PRO A 51 -6.50 5.23 -6.74
N ARG A 52 -5.79 5.15 -5.62
CA ARG A 52 -5.19 3.88 -5.15
C ARG A 52 -6.21 2.88 -4.59
N GLY A 53 -7.42 3.33 -4.27
CA GLY A 53 -8.40 2.51 -3.59
C GLY A 53 -7.92 2.14 -2.17
N ALA A 54 -7.93 0.85 -1.84
CA ALA A 54 -7.49 0.37 -0.53
C ALA A 54 -5.97 0.39 -0.33
N TYR A 55 -5.19 0.40 -1.41
CA TYR A 55 -3.72 0.38 -1.34
C TYR A 55 -3.17 1.58 -0.55
N CYS A 56 -2.27 1.31 0.39
CA CYS A 56 -1.71 2.26 1.35
C CYS A 56 -2.71 2.83 2.37
N GLY A 57 -3.94 2.35 2.35
CA GLY A 57 -4.91 2.60 3.41
C GLY A 57 -4.67 1.70 4.62
N SER A 58 -5.67 1.60 5.46
CA SER A 58 -5.62 0.80 6.67
C SER A 58 -6.91 0.01 6.85
N MET A 59 -6.78 -1.18 7.39
CA MET A 59 -7.91 -2.02 7.79
C MET A 59 -7.69 -2.50 9.21
N GLY A 60 -8.75 -2.56 9.99
CA GLY A 60 -8.64 -3.01 11.35
C GLY A 60 -9.98 -3.11 12.05
N TYR A 61 -9.93 -3.20 13.36
CA TYR A 61 -11.11 -3.33 14.19
C TYR A 61 -10.91 -2.61 15.54
N PHE A 62 -12.01 -2.18 16.11
CA PHE A 62 -12.13 -1.81 17.50
C PHE A 62 -13.03 -2.79 18.24
N ASN A 63 -12.62 -3.20 19.42
CA ASN A 63 -13.44 -3.92 20.35
C ASN A 63 -14.30 -2.96 21.18
N PHE A 64 -15.37 -3.47 21.78
CA PHE A 64 -16.23 -2.66 22.64
C PHE A 64 -15.57 -2.16 23.92
N ASP A 65 -14.46 -2.77 24.34
CA ASP A 65 -13.65 -2.33 25.46
C ASP A 65 -12.63 -1.21 25.10
N GLY A 66 -12.62 -0.76 23.83
CA GLY A 66 -11.73 0.27 23.34
C GLY A 66 -10.38 -0.23 22.82
N THR A 67 -10.09 -1.51 22.93
CA THR A 67 -8.90 -2.12 22.29
C THR A 67 -9.11 -2.29 20.80
N GLY A 68 -8.04 -2.38 20.04
CA GLY A 68 -8.14 -2.58 18.60
C GLY A 68 -6.79 -2.89 17.98
N CYS A 69 -6.82 -3.22 16.68
CA CYS A 69 -5.62 -3.47 15.90
C CYS A 69 -5.86 -3.03 14.46
N TRP A 70 -4.86 -2.37 13.87
CA TRP A 70 -4.91 -1.83 12.52
C TRP A 70 -3.65 -2.17 11.76
N ASN A 71 -3.80 -2.50 10.50
CA ASN A 71 -2.68 -2.75 9.60
C ASN A 71 -2.57 -1.67 8.53
N ILE A 72 -1.52 -1.74 7.72
CA ILE A 72 -1.39 -0.98 6.49
C ILE A 72 -1.62 -1.95 5.32
N LEU A 73 -2.45 -1.54 4.37
CA LEU A 73 -2.79 -2.33 3.19
C LEU A 73 -1.71 -2.16 2.11
N ILE A 74 -0.63 -2.88 2.30
CA ILE A 74 0.43 -3.06 1.30
C ILE A 74 0.51 -4.53 0.91
N ARG A 75 1.07 -4.85 -0.26
CA ARG A 75 1.15 -6.23 -0.78
C ARG A 75 -0.18 -6.96 -0.72
N SER A 76 -1.23 -6.25 -1.09
CA SER A 76 -2.60 -6.73 -1.01
C SER A 76 -3.15 -7.02 -2.40
N ILE A 77 -4.00 -8.02 -2.46
CA ILE A 77 -4.76 -8.37 -3.65
C ILE A 77 -6.18 -7.82 -3.50
N GLN A 78 -6.65 -7.11 -4.49
CA GLN A 78 -8.01 -6.61 -4.55
C GLN A 78 -8.76 -7.31 -5.69
N LYS A 79 -9.97 -7.74 -5.40
CA LYS A 79 -10.87 -8.29 -6.41
C LYS A 79 -12.14 -7.45 -6.46
N TYR A 80 -12.48 -6.99 -7.66
CA TYR A 80 -13.73 -6.31 -7.94
C TYR A 80 -14.32 -6.85 -9.23
N GLN A 81 -15.52 -7.43 -9.14
CA GLN A 81 -16.13 -8.18 -10.24
C GLN A 81 -15.17 -9.25 -10.77
N ASP A 82 -14.82 -9.23 -12.06
CA ASP A 82 -13.91 -10.18 -12.69
C ASP A 82 -12.45 -9.71 -12.72
N ASN A 83 -12.18 -8.51 -12.17
CA ASN A 83 -10.85 -7.92 -12.14
C ASN A 83 -10.14 -8.24 -10.81
N VAL A 84 -8.90 -8.68 -10.92
CA VAL A 84 -7.99 -8.89 -9.79
C VAL A 84 -6.81 -7.97 -9.96
N SER A 85 -6.52 -7.18 -8.93
CA SER A 85 -5.45 -6.18 -8.94
C SER A 85 -4.47 -6.41 -7.81
N ILE A 86 -3.19 -6.26 -8.11
CA ILE A 86 -2.11 -6.16 -7.12
C ILE A 86 -1.47 -4.79 -7.27
N TRP A 87 -1.22 -4.17 -6.14
CA TRP A 87 -0.49 -2.91 -6.07
C TRP A 87 0.88 -3.15 -5.42
N ALA A 88 1.90 -2.59 -6.01
CA ALA A 88 3.26 -2.66 -5.49
C ALA A 88 3.91 -1.28 -5.52
N GLY A 89 4.83 -1.06 -4.63
CA GLY A 89 5.58 0.18 -4.55
C GLY A 89 6.80 0.06 -3.65
N GLY A 90 7.68 1.02 -3.74
CA GLY A 90 8.86 1.15 -2.91
C GLY A 90 9.05 2.58 -2.42
N GLY A 91 9.88 2.74 -1.39
CA GLY A 91 10.30 4.05 -0.91
C GLY A 91 11.37 4.63 -1.82
N ILE A 92 11.17 5.84 -2.30
CA ILE A 92 12.14 6.55 -3.13
C ILE A 92 12.78 7.72 -2.37
N THR A 93 14.06 7.92 -2.62
CA THR A 93 14.84 9.04 -2.11
C THR A 93 15.61 9.69 -3.24
N ILE A 94 16.27 10.80 -2.97
CA ILE A 94 17.11 11.47 -3.96
C ILE A 94 18.25 10.58 -4.50
N ALA A 95 18.67 9.59 -3.74
CA ALA A 95 19.72 8.64 -4.13
C ALA A 95 19.18 7.40 -4.86
N SER A 96 17.84 7.29 -5.05
CA SER A 96 17.23 6.15 -5.70
C SER A 96 17.53 6.15 -7.21
N ASP A 97 17.75 4.94 -7.74
CA ASP A 97 17.82 4.67 -9.17
C ASP A 97 16.44 4.20 -9.68
N CYS A 98 15.97 4.81 -10.77
CA CYS A 98 14.61 4.56 -11.27
C CYS A 98 14.38 3.10 -11.67
N ASP A 99 15.32 2.50 -12.40
CA ASP A 99 15.15 1.13 -12.90
C ASP A 99 15.24 0.11 -11.76
N ALA A 100 16.14 0.35 -10.79
CA ALA A 100 16.27 -0.49 -9.61
C ALA A 100 15.01 -0.43 -8.73
N GLU A 101 14.44 0.75 -8.50
CA GLU A 101 13.21 0.92 -7.73
C GLU A 101 12.01 0.30 -8.44
N TYR A 102 11.95 0.41 -9.76
CA TYR A 102 10.90 -0.23 -10.56
C TYR A 102 10.97 -1.75 -10.48
N GLN A 103 12.16 -2.33 -10.60
CA GLN A 103 12.37 -3.77 -10.45
C GLN A 103 12.01 -4.25 -9.04
N GLU A 104 12.35 -3.49 -8.00
CA GLU A 104 11.99 -3.81 -6.62
C GLU A 104 10.47 -3.96 -6.42
N CYS A 105 9.67 -3.16 -7.12
CA CYS A 105 8.22 -3.29 -7.07
C CYS A 105 7.74 -4.68 -7.53
N PHE A 106 8.32 -5.21 -8.60
CA PHE A 106 8.00 -6.57 -9.07
C PHE A 106 8.52 -7.64 -8.12
N ASP A 107 9.71 -7.48 -7.59
CA ASP A 107 10.31 -8.45 -6.65
C ASP A 107 9.45 -8.60 -5.38
N LYS A 108 8.87 -7.50 -4.91
CA LYS A 108 7.98 -7.50 -3.73
C LYS A 108 6.67 -8.25 -3.93
N VAL A 109 6.18 -8.36 -5.15
CA VAL A 109 4.89 -8.98 -5.46
C VAL A 109 5.00 -10.23 -6.32
N SER A 110 6.21 -10.66 -6.66
CA SER A 110 6.44 -11.80 -7.56
C SER A 110 5.73 -13.07 -7.12
N ALA A 111 5.78 -13.41 -5.84
CA ALA A 111 5.10 -14.60 -5.32
C ALA A 111 3.57 -14.52 -5.47
N MET A 112 2.98 -13.33 -5.30
CA MET A 112 1.54 -13.11 -5.49
C MET A 112 1.17 -13.15 -6.98
N LEU A 113 2.01 -12.60 -7.85
CA LEU A 113 1.82 -12.68 -9.31
C LEU A 113 1.89 -14.12 -9.80
N ASP A 114 2.83 -14.90 -9.34
CA ASP A 114 2.96 -16.32 -9.67
C ASP A 114 1.72 -17.10 -9.22
N LEU A 115 1.21 -16.83 -8.02
CA LEU A 115 -0.02 -17.42 -7.53
C LEU A 115 -1.22 -17.07 -8.40
N LEU A 116 -1.38 -15.81 -8.78
CA LEU A 116 -2.46 -15.36 -9.65
C LEU A 116 -2.37 -16.00 -11.04
N ASN A 117 -1.19 -16.09 -11.62
CA ASN A 117 -0.96 -16.76 -12.91
C ASN A 117 -1.29 -18.25 -12.87
N THR A 118 -1.23 -18.89 -11.71
CA THR A 118 -1.63 -20.29 -11.52
C THR A 118 -3.15 -20.46 -11.53
N TRP A 119 -3.90 -19.51 -10.96
CA TRP A 119 -5.34 -19.63 -10.76
C TRP A 119 -6.18 -18.84 -11.75
N TYR A 120 -5.62 -17.83 -12.40
CA TYR A 120 -6.32 -16.96 -13.34
C TYR A 120 -5.59 -16.95 -14.67
N GLN A 121 -6.36 -16.94 -15.76
CA GLN A 121 -5.78 -16.71 -17.10
C GLN A 121 -5.49 -15.21 -17.23
N PRO A 122 -4.27 -14.80 -17.57
CA PRO A 122 -3.98 -13.41 -17.87
C PRO A 122 -4.83 -12.96 -19.07
N GLU A 123 -5.35 -11.72 -19.01
CA GLU A 123 -5.96 -11.11 -20.19
C GLU A 123 -4.96 -11.16 -21.34
N LYS A 124 -5.34 -11.78 -22.44
CA LYS A 124 -4.57 -11.68 -23.67
C LYS A 124 -4.69 -10.22 -24.10
N ASN A 125 -3.61 -9.48 -24.00
CA ASN A 125 -3.51 -8.21 -24.70
C ASN A 125 -3.84 -8.50 -26.15
N GLN A 126 -4.98 -8.00 -26.62
CA GLN A 126 -5.24 -7.96 -28.04
C GLN A 126 -4.21 -7.00 -28.62
N GLU A 127 -3.13 -7.56 -29.13
CA GLU A 127 -2.31 -6.84 -30.09
C GLU A 127 -3.26 -6.41 -31.19
N LYS A 128 -3.57 -5.12 -31.20
CA LYS A 128 -4.16 -4.49 -32.37
C LYS A 128 -3.12 -4.68 -33.49
N SER A 129 -3.29 -5.69 -34.30
CA SER A 129 -2.64 -5.74 -35.56
C SER A 129 -3.25 -4.63 -36.41
N GLU A 130 -2.57 -3.51 -36.46
CA GLU A 130 -2.76 -2.54 -37.53
C GLU A 130 -2.22 -3.16 -38.78
N SER A 131 -3.13 -3.62 -39.60
CA SER A 131 -2.92 -3.88 -41.05
C SER A 131 -3.34 -2.65 -41.82
#